data_d7dbac6cfbf4569ff094828314374551
#
_entry.id   d7dbac6cfbf4569ff094828314374551
#
_cell.length_a   1.000
_cell.length_b   1.000
_cell.length_c   1.000
_cell.angle_alpha   90.00
_cell.angle_beta   90.00
_cell.angle_gamma   90.00
#
_symmetry.space_group_name_H-M   'P 1'
#
loop_
_entity.id
_entity.type
_entity.pdbx_description
1 polymer ?
#
loop_
_entity_poly.entity_id
_entity_poly.type
_entity_poly.pdbx_seq_one_letter_code
_entity_poly.pdbx_strand_id
1 'polypeptide(L)'
;MMKQSSSKEPRDIREKRLRMRSMRRGTKEMDIILEGFVAMSLSSFDNGTLDEYEALLDENDQDLYQWISGQIDIPSQHTKVINLIKTYLHHKRR
;
A
#
# COMPACT_ATOMS: atom_id res chain seq x y z
N MET A 1 7.71 -5.73 22.26
CA MET A 1 7.87 -5.35 21.94
C MET A 1 8.16 -5.23 20.86
N MET A 2 8.23 -5.48 20.22
CA MET A 2 8.48 -5.44 19.28
C MET A 2 8.19 -4.60 18.32
N LYS A 3 7.31 -4.08 18.12
CA LYS A 3 7.01 -3.10 17.39
C LYS A 3 7.92 -2.01 17.52
N GLN A 4 8.70 -1.99 18.43
CA GLN A 4 9.59 -0.97 18.64
C GLN A 4 10.51 -0.81 17.51
N SER A 5 10.78 -1.85 16.76
CA SER A 5 11.74 -1.73 15.69
C SER A 5 11.28 -0.73 14.64
N SER A 6 9.98 -0.64 14.40
CA SER A 6 9.54 0.29 13.38
C SER A 6 9.66 1.73 13.85
N SER A 7 9.52 1.99 15.14
CA SER A 7 9.66 3.36 15.59
C SER A 7 11.10 3.81 15.58
N LYS A 8 12.04 2.87 15.53
CA LYS A 8 13.44 3.25 15.45
C LYS A 8 13.96 3.32 14.05
N GLU A 9 13.17 2.91 13.10
CA GLU A 9 13.59 2.93 11.71
C GLU A 9 13.43 4.34 11.17
N PRO A 10 14.47 4.92 10.55
CA PRO A 10 14.32 6.25 9.97
C PRO A 10 13.28 6.22 8.87
N ARG A 11 12.60 7.34 8.68
CA ARG A 11 11.51 7.43 7.74
C ARG A 11 11.93 7.09 6.31
N ASP A 12 13.08 7.57 5.87
CA ASP A 12 13.52 7.32 4.52
C ASP A 12 13.84 5.83 4.30
N ILE A 13 14.37 5.17 5.32
CA ILE A 13 14.64 3.75 5.23
C ILE A 13 13.32 2.97 5.16
N ARG A 14 12.35 3.39 5.95
CA ARG A 14 11.05 2.74 5.95
C ARG A 14 10.38 2.88 4.60
N GLU A 15 10.42 4.08 4.02
CA GLU A 15 9.81 4.29 2.72
C GLU A 15 10.45 3.42 1.65
N LYS A 16 11.79 3.31 1.70
CA LYS A 16 12.49 2.48 0.73
C LYS A 16 12.09 1.02 0.89
N ARG A 17 12.00 0.56 2.11
CA ARG A 17 11.61 -0.82 2.38
C ARG A 17 10.21 -1.11 1.86
N LEU A 18 9.29 -0.19 2.10
CA LEU A 18 7.92 -0.37 1.65
C LEU A 18 7.81 -0.29 0.13
N ARG A 19 8.61 0.54 -0.51
CA ARG A 19 8.62 0.59 -1.96
C ARG A 19 9.09 -0.75 -2.52
N MET A 20 10.12 -1.32 -1.93
CA MET A 20 10.63 -2.60 -2.42
C MET A 20 9.61 -3.70 -2.23
N ARG A 21 8.90 -3.70 -1.10
CA ARG A 21 7.85 -4.68 -0.88
C ARG A 21 6.72 -4.51 -1.89
N SER A 22 6.44 -3.28 -2.28
CA SER A 22 5.37 -3.00 -3.24
C SER A 22 5.72 -3.51 -4.63
N MET A 23 7.00 -3.67 -4.92
CA MET A 23 7.45 -4.10 -6.24
C MET A 23 7.67 -5.61 -6.33
N ARG A 24 7.45 -6.33 -5.26
CA ARG A 24 7.71 -7.76 -5.25
C ARG A 24 6.46 -8.55 -4.94
N ARG A 25 5.41 -8.21 -5.64
CA ARG A 25 4.13 -8.89 -5.45
C ARG A 25 4.08 -10.16 -6.30
N GLY A 26 3.11 -10.99 -6.01
CA GLY A 26 2.98 -12.26 -6.71
C GLY A 26 2.44 -12.15 -8.12
N THR A 27 1.75 -11.05 -8.45
CA THR A 27 1.22 -10.88 -9.79
C THR A 27 1.77 -9.59 -10.39
N LYS A 28 1.94 -9.60 -11.71
CA LYS A 28 2.44 -8.45 -12.39
C LYS A 28 1.50 -7.27 -12.28
N GLU A 29 0.21 -7.55 -12.29
CA GLU A 29 -0.77 -6.49 -12.19
C GLU A 29 -0.65 -5.73 -10.89
N MET A 30 -0.52 -6.46 -9.79
CA MET A 30 -0.37 -5.80 -8.49
C MET A 30 0.98 -5.08 -8.38
N ASP A 31 2.03 -5.61 -9.00
CA ASP A 31 3.31 -4.92 -9.03
C ASP A 31 3.15 -3.56 -9.69
N ILE A 32 2.49 -3.51 -10.83
CA ILE A 32 2.33 -2.27 -11.58
C ILE A 32 1.50 -1.26 -10.78
N ILE A 33 0.40 -1.72 -10.21
CA ILE A 33 -0.48 -0.83 -9.46
C ILE A 33 0.24 -0.24 -8.26
N LEU A 34 0.86 -1.08 -7.45
CA LEU A 34 1.44 -0.60 -6.21
C LEU A 34 2.72 0.18 -6.45
N GLU A 35 3.50 -0.20 -7.43
CA GLU A 35 4.71 0.53 -7.74
C GLU A 35 4.38 1.96 -8.14
N GLY A 36 3.39 2.14 -9.01
CA GLY A 36 2.99 3.46 -9.41
C GLY A 36 2.37 4.27 -8.28
N PHE A 37 1.57 3.59 -7.46
CA PHE A 37 0.93 4.27 -6.35
C PHE A 37 1.96 4.81 -5.35
N VAL A 38 2.96 4.00 -4.97
CA VAL A 38 3.93 4.46 -4.00
C VAL A 38 4.85 5.52 -4.57
N ALA A 39 5.13 5.46 -5.87
CA ALA A 39 5.97 6.47 -6.49
C ALA A 39 5.36 7.86 -6.37
N MET A 40 4.04 7.94 -6.40
CA MET A 40 3.36 9.22 -6.31
C MET A 40 2.97 9.60 -4.89
N SER A 41 2.69 8.65 -4.05
CA SER A 41 1.97 8.95 -2.82
C SER A 41 2.70 8.66 -1.53
N LEU A 42 3.64 7.73 -1.54
CA LEU A 42 4.18 7.23 -0.29
C LEU A 42 4.82 8.31 0.58
N SER A 43 5.58 9.20 -0.03
CA SER A 43 6.30 10.20 0.75
C SER A 43 5.36 11.21 1.42
N SER A 44 4.13 11.31 0.95
CA SER A 44 3.17 12.24 1.53
C SER A 44 2.36 11.64 2.67
N PHE A 45 2.51 10.35 2.95
CA PHE A 45 1.73 9.69 3.98
C PHE A 45 2.22 10.11 5.37
N ASP A 46 1.30 10.28 6.29
CA ASP A 46 1.70 10.44 7.68
C ASP A 46 2.00 9.05 8.24
N ASN A 47 2.51 9.00 9.46
CA ASN A 47 2.92 7.73 10.03
C ASN A 47 1.78 6.74 10.18
N GLY A 48 0.59 7.23 10.51
CA GLY A 48 -0.56 6.35 10.62
C GLY A 48 -0.94 5.72 9.29
N THR A 49 -0.88 6.49 8.22
CA THR A 49 -1.18 5.96 6.89
C THR A 49 -0.10 4.98 6.43
N LEU A 50 1.16 5.25 6.78
CA LEU A 50 2.22 4.30 6.49
C LEU A 50 2.00 2.98 7.21
N ASP A 51 1.55 3.04 8.47
CA ASP A 51 1.27 1.82 9.22
C ASP A 51 0.17 1.02 8.53
N GLU A 52 -0.86 1.70 8.06
CA GLU A 52 -1.96 1.02 7.38
C GLU A 52 -1.49 0.42 6.06
N TYR A 53 -0.65 1.14 5.34
CA TYR A 53 -0.14 0.62 4.08
C TYR A 53 0.76 -0.59 4.31
N GLU A 54 1.57 -0.54 5.34
CA GLU A 54 2.44 -1.67 5.65
C GLU A 54 1.60 -2.90 6.00
N ALA A 55 0.54 -2.72 6.78
CA ALA A 55 -0.36 -3.83 7.10
C ALA A 55 -1.04 -4.36 5.84
N LEU A 56 -1.39 -3.48 4.91
CA LEU A 56 -2.01 -3.90 3.68
C LEU A 56 -1.09 -4.80 2.86
N LEU A 57 0.21 -4.52 2.89
CA LEU A 57 1.16 -5.30 2.12
C LEU A 57 1.30 -6.73 2.62
N ASP A 58 0.80 -7.02 3.82
CA ASP A 58 0.79 -8.39 4.33
C ASP A 58 -0.32 -9.23 3.72
N GLU A 59 -1.28 -8.62 3.04
CA GLU A 59 -2.38 -9.35 2.44
C GLU A 59 -1.95 -9.92 1.09
N ASN A 60 -2.64 -10.96 0.63
CA ASN A 60 -2.25 -11.56 -0.64
C ASN A 60 -2.80 -10.75 -1.82
N ASP A 61 -2.18 -10.93 -2.97
CA ASP A 61 -2.51 -10.12 -4.14
C ASP A 61 -3.93 -10.32 -4.62
N GLN A 62 -4.46 -11.51 -4.49
CA GLN A 62 -5.82 -11.77 -4.95
C GLN A 62 -6.81 -10.96 -4.14
N ASP A 63 -6.63 -10.92 -2.83
CA ASP A 63 -7.50 -10.12 -1.97
C ASP A 63 -7.38 -8.64 -2.31
N LEU A 64 -6.14 -8.16 -2.47
CA LEU A 64 -5.93 -6.76 -2.79
C LEU A 64 -6.63 -6.38 -4.10
N TYR A 65 -6.52 -7.23 -5.09
CA TYR A 65 -7.13 -6.94 -6.38
C TYR A 65 -8.64 -6.91 -6.27
N GLN A 66 -9.22 -7.82 -5.51
CA GLN A 66 -10.67 -7.87 -5.36
C GLN A 66 -11.20 -6.63 -4.64
N TRP A 67 -10.45 -6.13 -3.68
CA TRP A 67 -10.85 -4.91 -2.99
C TRP A 67 -10.70 -3.69 -3.88
N ILE A 68 -9.60 -3.61 -4.61
CA ILE A 68 -9.35 -2.46 -5.48
C ILE A 68 -10.34 -2.42 -6.64
N SER A 69 -10.68 -3.56 -7.19
CA SER A 69 -11.61 -3.62 -8.32
C SER A 69 -13.07 -3.53 -7.91
N GLY A 70 -13.34 -3.59 -6.61
CA GLY A 70 -14.72 -3.48 -6.14
C GLY A 70 -15.50 -4.77 -6.13
N GLN A 71 -14.84 -5.90 -6.35
CA GLN A 71 -15.53 -7.17 -6.37
C GLN A 71 -15.97 -7.63 -4.99
N ILE A 72 -15.21 -7.26 -3.97
CA ILE A 72 -15.51 -7.66 -2.60
C ILE A 72 -15.35 -6.43 -1.71
N ASP A 73 -16.18 -6.33 -0.69
CA ASP A 73 -16.13 -5.20 0.23
C ASP A 73 -14.78 -5.14 0.94
N ILE A 74 -14.31 -3.93 1.17
CA ILE A 74 -13.00 -3.70 1.77
C ILE A 74 -13.12 -3.86 3.28
N PRO A 75 -12.23 -4.65 3.92
CA PRO A 75 -12.20 -4.70 5.37
C PRO A 75 -11.98 -3.31 5.96
N SER A 76 -12.57 -3.04 7.11
CA SER A 76 -12.53 -1.70 7.66
C SER A 76 -11.12 -1.21 7.92
N GLN A 77 -10.21 -2.09 8.31
CA GLN A 77 -8.84 -1.66 8.60
C GLN A 77 -8.06 -1.27 7.36
N HIS A 78 -8.55 -1.62 6.17
CA HIS A 78 -7.86 -1.29 4.92
C HIS A 78 -8.59 -0.25 4.09
N THR A 79 -9.72 0.23 4.57
CA THR A 79 -10.59 1.10 3.76
C THR A 79 -9.88 2.37 3.31
N LYS A 80 -9.16 3.02 4.21
CA LYS A 80 -8.53 4.29 3.88
C LYS A 80 -7.51 4.13 2.77
N VAL A 81 -6.62 3.16 2.92
CA VAL A 81 -5.54 3.00 1.96
C VAL A 81 -6.04 2.45 0.64
N ILE A 82 -6.98 1.51 0.68
CA ILE A 82 -7.53 0.99 -0.58
C ILE A 82 -8.23 2.13 -1.35
N ASN A 83 -8.95 3.00 -0.64
CA ASN A 83 -9.58 4.12 -1.32
C ASN A 83 -8.57 5.09 -1.91
N LEU A 84 -7.42 5.27 -1.26
CA LEU A 84 -6.36 6.08 -1.83
C LEU A 84 -5.83 5.45 -3.11
N ILE A 85 -5.68 4.13 -3.14
CA ILE A 85 -5.24 3.43 -4.34
C ILE A 85 -6.26 3.57 -5.45
N LYS A 86 -7.54 3.43 -5.12
CA LYS A 86 -8.60 3.59 -6.12
C LYS A 86 -8.60 4.99 -6.70
N THR A 87 -8.40 5.99 -5.87
CA THR A 87 -8.33 7.38 -6.33
C THR A 87 -7.15 7.57 -7.26
N TYR A 88 -5.99 7.01 -6.90
CA TYR A 88 -4.82 7.08 -7.74
C TYR A 88 -5.09 6.45 -9.11
N LEU A 89 -5.71 5.29 -9.12
CA LEU A 89 -5.99 4.61 -10.38
C LEU A 89 -6.98 5.39 -11.24
N HIS A 90 -7.96 6.00 -10.59
CA HIS A 90 -8.94 6.78 -11.31
C HIS A 90 -8.28 7.97 -12.01
N HIS A 91 -7.40 8.67 -11.31
CA HIS A 91 -6.71 9.81 -11.89
C HIS A 91 -5.73 9.38 -12.98
N LYS A 92 -5.07 8.25 -12.76
CA LYS A 92 -4.10 7.79 -13.73
C LYS A 92 -4.74 7.45 -15.06
N ARG A 93 -5.98 6.99 -15.05
CA ARG A 93 -6.65 6.60 -16.29
C ARG A 93 -7.07 7.78 -17.13
N ARG A 94 -7.01 8.98 -16.58
CA ARG A 94 -7.33 10.16 -17.36
C ARG A 94 -6.12 10.59 -18.12
#